data_ab04f72a42bb2469b5f2f0c1dadc793a
#
_entry.id   ab04f72a42bb2469b5f2f0c1dadc793a
#
_cell.length_a   1.000
_cell.length_b   1.000
_cell.length_c   1.000
_cell.angle_alpha   90.00
_cell.angle_beta   90.00
_cell.angle_gamma   90.00
#
_symmetry.space_group_name_H-M   'P 1'
#
loop_
_entity.id
_entity.type
_entity.pdbx_description
1 polymer ?
#
loop_
_entity_poly.entity_id
_entity_poly.type
_entity_poly.pdbx_seq_one_letter_code
_entity_poly.pdbx_strand_id
1 'polypeptide(L)'
;MPSPLKQGDWVTIAAPSSAVRDEASLMAGIAVLESWGLNVKPPACRDRHWGYLAGRDSERLHDLSEGTLTPLLACARGGWGSARLLEQAVPWSEGWLLGFSDVTALLCSRMASGFAGGIHGPLVTTLASEPAWSQQRLHDLLFGHPVASLEGTGWIRGKVNGPLVTVNLTVASHLLGSRHFPDLRGAILVIEDVGEAPYRLDRMLTHWRLAGV
;
A
#
# COMPACT_ATOMS: atom_id res chain seq x y z
N MET A 1 14.08 -7.62 -3.73
CA MET A 1 13.76 -6.27 -3.17
C MET A 1 14.16 -5.23 -4.21
N PRO A 2 13.37 -4.16 -4.40
CA PRO A 2 13.81 -3.02 -5.23
C PRO A 2 15.11 -2.40 -4.74
N SER A 3 15.79 -1.64 -5.60
CA SER A 3 16.94 -0.86 -5.19
C SER A 3 16.53 0.22 -4.18
N PRO A 4 17.39 0.52 -3.18
CA PRO A 4 17.18 1.67 -2.32
C PRO A 4 17.06 2.96 -3.12
N LEU A 5 16.20 3.86 -2.65
CA LEU A 5 16.07 5.20 -3.24
C LEU A 5 17.33 6.03 -2.98
N LYS A 6 17.54 7.00 -3.85
CA LYS A 6 18.61 7.99 -3.76
C LYS A 6 18.02 9.39 -3.81
N GLN A 7 18.76 10.36 -3.31
CA GLN A 7 18.40 11.77 -3.51
C GLN A 7 18.26 12.08 -5.00
N GLY A 8 17.22 12.81 -5.33
CA GLY A 8 16.85 13.13 -6.71
C GLY A 8 15.99 12.09 -7.42
N ASP A 9 15.73 10.92 -6.81
CA ASP A 9 14.82 9.93 -7.40
C ASP A 9 13.39 10.49 -7.49
N TRP A 10 12.70 10.05 -8.54
CA TRP A 10 11.33 10.49 -8.81
C TRP A 10 10.30 9.66 -8.07
N VAL A 11 9.30 10.36 -7.54
CA VAL A 11 8.08 9.80 -6.95
C VAL A 11 6.89 10.16 -7.82
N THR A 12 6.09 9.18 -8.19
CA THR A 12 4.75 9.41 -8.75
C THR A 12 3.71 9.19 -7.66
N ILE A 13 2.74 10.09 -7.59
CA ILE A 13 1.59 9.96 -6.70
C ILE A 13 0.38 9.54 -7.52
N ALA A 14 -0.19 8.38 -7.19
CA ALA A 14 -1.43 7.90 -7.78
C ALA A 14 -2.55 7.87 -6.73
N ALA A 15 -3.79 8.12 -7.16
CA ALA A 15 -4.98 7.95 -6.32
C ALA A 15 -5.83 6.78 -6.87
N PRO A 16 -5.48 5.53 -6.56
CA PRO A 16 -6.17 4.37 -7.12
C PRO A 16 -7.56 4.12 -6.50
N SER A 17 -7.87 4.80 -5.42
CA SER A 17 -9.04 4.57 -4.58
C SER A 17 -10.00 5.78 -4.61
N SER A 18 -10.37 6.29 -3.46
CA SER A 18 -11.28 7.44 -3.32
C SER A 18 -10.62 8.77 -3.64
N ALA A 19 -11.45 9.77 -4.01
CA ALA A 19 -11.01 11.12 -4.33
C ALA A 19 -10.28 11.79 -3.15
N VAL A 20 -9.22 12.52 -3.44
CA VAL A 20 -8.52 13.36 -2.47
C VAL A 20 -9.37 14.59 -2.21
N ARG A 21 -9.88 14.73 -0.99
CA ARG A 21 -10.72 15.88 -0.58
C ARG A 21 -9.96 16.90 0.25
N ASP A 22 -8.89 16.46 0.88
CA ASP A 22 -8.01 17.31 1.71
C ASP A 22 -6.69 17.51 0.97
N GLU A 23 -6.65 18.57 0.19
CA GLU A 23 -5.47 18.97 -0.54
C GLU A 23 -4.33 19.39 0.39
N ALA A 24 -4.64 20.02 1.52
CA ALA A 24 -3.60 20.45 2.46
C ALA A 24 -2.83 19.25 3.02
N SER A 25 -3.52 18.17 3.39
CA SER A 25 -2.88 16.92 3.82
C SER A 25 -2.06 16.28 2.70
N LEU A 26 -2.52 16.32 1.45
CA LEU A 26 -1.75 15.82 0.30
C LEU A 26 -0.45 16.61 0.15
N MET A 27 -0.53 17.95 0.17
CA MET A 27 0.65 18.81 0.00
C MET A 27 1.62 18.68 1.18
N ALA A 28 1.12 18.51 2.40
CA ALA A 28 1.97 18.25 3.57
C ALA A 28 2.74 16.92 3.42
N GLY A 29 2.10 15.86 2.94
CA GLY A 29 2.77 14.59 2.69
C GLY A 29 3.79 14.67 1.55
N ILE A 30 3.51 15.43 0.49
CA ILE A 30 4.47 15.73 -0.58
C ILE A 30 5.70 16.43 0.01
N ALA A 31 5.51 17.45 0.85
CA ALA A 31 6.61 18.16 1.49
C ALA A 31 7.52 17.24 2.33
N VAL A 32 6.95 16.21 2.96
CA VAL A 32 7.75 15.19 3.67
C VAL A 32 8.64 14.42 2.68
N LEU A 33 8.09 13.94 1.55
CA LEU A 33 8.86 13.22 0.54
C LEU A 33 9.97 14.11 -0.06
N GLU A 34 9.66 15.37 -0.33
CA GLU A 34 10.64 16.35 -0.82
C GLU A 34 11.72 16.65 0.22
N SER A 35 11.36 16.70 1.51
CA SER A 35 12.32 16.89 2.61
C SER A 35 13.35 15.74 2.71
N TRP A 36 13.00 14.56 2.20
CA TRP A 36 13.92 13.42 2.06
C TRP A 36 14.80 13.49 0.84
N GLY A 37 14.71 14.58 0.06
CA GLY A 37 15.50 14.79 -1.16
C GLY A 37 14.96 14.12 -2.41
N LEU A 38 13.68 13.70 -2.39
CA LEU A 38 13.02 13.11 -3.56
C LEU A 38 12.36 14.17 -4.43
N ASN A 39 12.28 13.92 -5.74
CA ASN A 39 11.54 14.74 -6.68
C ASN A 39 10.12 14.21 -6.83
N VAL A 40 9.09 14.99 -6.52
CA VAL A 40 7.71 14.56 -6.63
C VAL A 40 7.08 15.10 -7.92
N LYS A 41 6.54 14.20 -8.76
CA LYS A 41 5.76 14.62 -9.93
C LYS A 41 4.46 15.30 -9.49
N PRO A 42 4.02 16.39 -10.12
CA PRO A 42 2.73 17.00 -9.83
C PRO A 42 1.60 15.95 -9.91
N PRO A 43 0.80 15.77 -8.84
CA PRO A 43 -0.20 14.71 -8.81
C PRO A 43 -1.41 15.06 -9.71
N ALA A 44 -1.65 14.24 -10.73
CA ALA A 44 -2.78 14.40 -11.65
C ALA A 44 -4.16 14.20 -10.97
N CYS A 45 -4.17 13.59 -9.79
CA CYS A 45 -5.39 13.28 -9.04
C CYS A 45 -5.90 14.42 -8.15
N ARG A 46 -5.25 15.58 -8.13
CA ARG A 46 -5.48 16.66 -7.16
C ARG A 46 -6.94 17.14 -7.10
N ASP A 47 -7.54 17.44 -8.26
CA ASP A 47 -8.90 17.97 -8.36
C ASP A 47 -9.89 17.00 -9.02
N ARG A 48 -9.48 15.74 -9.14
CA ARG A 48 -10.22 14.75 -9.91
C ARG A 48 -11.15 13.93 -9.03
N HIS A 49 -12.39 13.77 -9.46
CA HIS A 49 -13.34 12.85 -8.84
C HIS A 49 -14.37 12.31 -9.84
N TRP A 50 -14.89 11.13 -9.55
CA TRP A 50 -16.03 10.51 -10.20
C TRP A 50 -16.85 9.77 -9.13
N GLY A 51 -17.93 10.42 -8.68
CA GLY A 51 -18.60 9.99 -7.46
C GLY A 51 -17.65 10.07 -6.24
N TYR A 52 -17.42 8.96 -5.58
CA TYR A 52 -16.47 8.86 -4.46
C TYR A 52 -15.04 8.52 -4.90
N LEU A 53 -14.84 8.08 -6.15
CA LEU A 53 -13.54 7.69 -6.70
C LEU A 53 -12.71 8.90 -7.14
N ALA A 54 -11.40 8.70 -7.19
CA ALA A 54 -10.44 9.72 -7.65
C ALA A 54 -10.37 9.85 -9.18
N GLY A 55 -11.50 9.73 -9.85
CA GLY A 55 -11.63 9.75 -11.30
C GLY A 55 -12.18 8.43 -11.85
N ARG A 56 -12.32 8.35 -13.15
CA ARG A 56 -12.74 7.13 -13.86
C ARG A 56 -11.67 6.05 -13.75
N ASP A 57 -12.07 4.79 -13.90
CA ASP A 57 -11.13 3.66 -13.80
C ASP A 57 -9.96 3.79 -14.79
N SER A 58 -10.20 4.27 -16.00
CA SER A 58 -9.16 4.50 -17.00
C SER A 58 -8.14 5.57 -16.58
N GLU A 59 -8.58 6.66 -15.93
CA GLU A 59 -7.70 7.72 -15.44
C GLU A 59 -6.84 7.23 -14.28
N ARG A 60 -7.45 6.51 -13.34
CA ARG A 60 -6.76 5.95 -12.15
C ARG A 60 -5.76 4.86 -12.56
N LEU A 61 -6.12 4.04 -13.55
CA LEU A 61 -5.23 3.03 -14.10
C LEU A 61 -4.05 3.65 -14.85
N HIS A 62 -4.31 4.73 -15.60
CA HIS A 62 -3.23 5.47 -16.28
C HIS A 62 -2.20 6.00 -15.27
N ASP A 63 -2.64 6.69 -14.21
CA ASP A 63 -1.74 7.19 -13.16
C ASP A 63 -0.95 6.04 -12.49
N LEU A 64 -1.61 4.92 -12.23
CA LEU A 64 -0.98 3.74 -11.66
C LEU A 64 0.09 3.20 -12.62
N SER A 65 -0.21 3.08 -13.90
CA SER A 65 0.70 2.58 -14.93
C SER A 65 1.92 3.48 -15.10
N GLU A 66 1.71 4.80 -15.18
CA GLU A 66 2.81 5.78 -15.22
C GLU A 66 3.66 5.72 -13.94
N GLY A 67 3.01 5.51 -12.80
CA GLY A 67 3.68 5.39 -11.51
C GLY A 67 4.60 4.18 -11.40
N THR A 68 4.25 3.06 -12.07
CA THR A 68 5.10 1.87 -12.06
C THR A 68 6.45 2.09 -12.75
N LEU A 69 6.60 3.14 -13.54
CA LEU A 69 7.86 3.51 -14.22
C LEU A 69 8.81 4.34 -13.35
N THR A 70 8.38 4.72 -12.13
CA THR A 70 9.21 5.50 -11.20
C THR A 70 9.75 4.64 -10.06
N PRO A 71 10.91 5.00 -9.46
CA PRO A 71 11.47 4.28 -8.32
C PRO A 71 10.50 4.12 -7.15
N LEU A 72 9.62 5.10 -6.92
CA LEU A 72 8.57 5.05 -5.91
C LEU A 72 7.22 5.49 -6.49
N LEU A 73 6.24 4.61 -6.40
CA LEU A 73 4.83 4.89 -6.60
C LEU A 73 4.16 4.98 -5.22
N ALA A 74 3.76 6.19 -4.81
CA ALA A 74 3.10 6.44 -3.54
C ALA A 74 1.60 6.68 -3.76
N CYS A 75 0.75 5.96 -2.99
CA CYS A 75 -0.68 6.13 -3.09
C CYS A 75 -1.16 7.33 -2.27
N ALA A 76 -1.96 8.20 -2.88
CA ALA A 76 -2.43 9.44 -2.26
C ALA A 76 -3.32 9.15 -1.05
N ARG A 77 -4.34 8.28 -1.22
CA ARG A 77 -5.24 7.86 -0.14
C ARG A 77 -5.88 6.50 -0.43
N GLY A 78 -6.46 5.90 0.62
CA GLY A 78 -7.28 4.71 0.54
C GLY A 78 -8.76 5.01 0.30
N GLY A 79 -9.63 4.25 0.94
CA GLY A 79 -11.08 4.32 0.81
C GLY A 79 -11.61 3.10 0.09
N TRP A 80 -12.04 3.22 -1.18
CA TRP A 80 -12.48 2.11 -2.00
C TRP A 80 -12.16 2.36 -3.48
N GLY A 81 -11.95 1.29 -4.23
CA GLY A 81 -11.92 1.31 -5.69
C GLY A 81 -10.65 0.81 -6.34
N SER A 82 -9.59 0.53 -5.60
CA SER A 82 -8.33 0.01 -6.17
C SER A 82 -8.51 -1.38 -6.78
N ALA A 83 -9.31 -2.24 -6.15
CA ALA A 83 -9.61 -3.58 -6.67
C ALA A 83 -10.29 -3.57 -8.04
N ARG A 84 -11.06 -2.53 -8.38
CA ARG A 84 -11.68 -2.37 -9.71
C ARG A 84 -10.64 -2.27 -10.82
N LEU A 85 -9.46 -1.70 -10.51
CA LEU A 85 -8.37 -1.55 -11.49
C LEU A 85 -7.79 -2.90 -11.88
N LEU A 86 -7.96 -3.92 -11.04
CA LEU A 86 -7.46 -5.28 -11.28
C LEU A 86 -8.30 -6.07 -12.31
N GLU A 87 -9.44 -5.57 -12.74
CA GLU A 87 -10.18 -6.11 -13.90
C GLU A 87 -9.34 -5.97 -15.19
N GLN A 88 -8.40 -5.03 -15.19
CA GLN A 88 -7.45 -4.82 -16.28
C GLN A 88 -6.03 -5.23 -15.84
N ALA A 89 -5.14 -5.41 -16.80
CA ALA A 89 -3.75 -5.71 -16.51
C ALA A 89 -3.04 -4.44 -16.00
N VAL A 90 -2.48 -4.51 -14.79
CA VAL A 90 -1.57 -3.48 -14.28
C VAL A 90 -0.15 -3.88 -14.71
N PRO A 91 0.59 -3.02 -15.42
CA PRO A 91 1.93 -3.32 -15.91
C PRO A 91 2.95 -3.15 -14.78
N TRP A 92 2.97 -4.08 -13.81
CA TRP A 92 3.92 -4.05 -12.70
C TRP A 92 5.35 -4.04 -13.21
N SER A 93 6.19 -3.26 -12.55
CA SER A 93 7.64 -3.18 -12.82
C SER A 93 8.43 -3.14 -11.51
N GLU A 94 9.76 -3.16 -11.59
CA GLU A 94 10.62 -2.96 -10.43
C GLU A 94 10.37 -1.58 -9.81
N GLY A 95 10.58 -1.46 -8.50
CA GLY A 95 10.38 -0.23 -7.72
C GLY A 95 9.51 -0.47 -6.50
N TRP A 96 9.23 0.59 -5.77
CA TRP A 96 8.46 0.58 -4.54
C TRP A 96 7.00 0.97 -4.80
N LEU A 97 6.06 0.29 -4.16
CA LEU A 97 4.64 0.67 -4.10
C LEU A 97 4.28 0.91 -2.63
N LEU A 98 3.91 2.13 -2.29
CA LEU A 98 3.59 2.56 -0.92
C LEU A 98 2.09 2.84 -0.76
N GLY A 99 1.49 2.25 0.27
CA GLY A 99 0.12 2.54 0.69
C GLY A 99 -0.44 1.49 1.62
N PHE A 100 -1.62 1.73 2.18
CA PHE A 100 -2.34 0.78 3.04
C PHE A 100 -3.87 0.87 2.82
N SER A 101 -4.66 0.20 3.66
CA SER A 101 -6.12 0.19 3.55
C SER A 101 -6.55 -0.43 2.21
N ASP A 102 -7.38 0.24 1.41
CA ASP A 102 -7.84 -0.21 0.08
C ASP A 102 -6.69 -0.55 -0.89
N VAL A 103 -5.51 0.10 -0.73
CA VAL A 103 -4.31 -0.18 -1.53
C VAL A 103 -3.79 -1.62 -1.32
N THR A 104 -4.23 -2.31 -0.27
CA THR A 104 -3.96 -3.74 -0.06
C THR A 104 -4.28 -4.57 -1.31
N ALA A 105 -5.32 -4.21 -2.08
CA ALA A 105 -5.65 -4.92 -3.30
C ALA A 105 -4.52 -4.86 -4.34
N LEU A 106 -3.88 -3.70 -4.47
CA LEU A 106 -2.73 -3.52 -5.38
C LEU A 106 -1.47 -4.19 -4.85
N LEU A 107 -1.20 -4.08 -3.54
CA LEU A 107 -0.07 -4.74 -2.89
C LEU A 107 -0.15 -6.27 -3.06
N CYS A 108 -1.33 -6.86 -2.84
CA CYS A 108 -1.59 -8.28 -3.05
C CYS A 108 -1.41 -8.68 -4.52
N SER A 109 -2.00 -7.93 -5.44
CA SER A 109 -1.90 -8.20 -6.88
C SER A 109 -0.46 -8.12 -7.38
N ARG A 110 0.30 -7.13 -6.92
CA ARG A 110 1.72 -6.98 -7.24
C ARG A 110 2.51 -8.20 -6.77
N MET A 111 2.29 -8.62 -5.52
CA MET A 111 2.95 -9.81 -4.95
C MET A 111 2.54 -11.08 -5.70
N ALA A 112 1.26 -11.28 -6.00
CA ALA A 112 0.75 -12.41 -6.77
C ALA A 112 1.35 -12.48 -8.18
N SER A 113 1.75 -11.33 -8.74
CA SER A 113 2.45 -11.22 -10.02
C SER A 113 3.96 -11.43 -9.92
N GLY A 114 4.50 -11.75 -8.74
CA GLY A 114 5.92 -12.03 -8.52
C GLY A 114 6.81 -10.81 -8.26
N PHE A 115 6.23 -9.61 -8.10
CA PHE A 115 6.99 -8.39 -7.85
C PHE A 115 7.10 -8.09 -6.35
N ALA A 116 8.34 -7.83 -5.90
CA ALA A 116 8.64 -7.36 -4.55
C ALA A 116 8.47 -5.81 -4.43
N GLY A 117 8.67 -5.28 -3.23
CA GLY A 117 8.70 -3.83 -3.00
C GLY A 117 7.33 -3.21 -2.68
N GLY A 118 6.34 -4.02 -2.35
CA GLY A 118 5.12 -3.53 -1.72
C GLY A 118 5.38 -3.12 -0.28
N ILE A 119 4.98 -1.91 0.10
CA ILE A 119 5.06 -1.39 1.47
C ILE A 119 3.66 -1.07 1.96
N HIS A 120 3.19 -1.83 2.95
CA HIS A 120 1.99 -1.47 3.72
C HIS A 120 2.39 -0.38 4.71
N GLY A 121 2.16 0.86 4.34
CA GLY A 121 2.63 2.04 5.07
C GLY A 121 1.81 3.28 4.74
N PRO A 122 2.14 4.43 5.33
CA PRO A 122 1.34 5.65 5.22
C PRO A 122 0.97 6.02 3.79
N LEU A 123 -0.24 6.53 3.63
CA LEU A 123 -0.67 7.21 2.40
C LEU A 123 -0.08 8.62 2.38
N VAL A 124 0.06 9.22 1.20
CA VAL A 124 0.63 10.58 1.12
C VAL A 124 -0.17 11.57 1.97
N THR A 125 -1.51 11.46 1.98
CA THR A 125 -2.39 12.32 2.79
C THR A 125 -2.26 12.10 4.30
N THR A 126 -1.66 11.01 4.77
CA THR A 126 -1.45 10.73 6.20
C THR A 126 0.01 10.85 6.62
N LEU A 127 0.93 10.86 5.68
CA LEU A 127 2.37 10.79 5.94
C LEU A 127 2.87 11.89 6.88
N ALA A 128 2.43 13.13 6.68
CA ALA A 128 2.85 14.26 7.51
C ALA A 128 2.31 14.19 8.95
N SER A 129 1.20 13.49 9.18
CA SER A 129 0.61 13.30 10.51
C SER A 129 1.12 12.06 11.24
N GLU A 130 1.92 11.23 10.59
CA GLU A 130 2.56 10.09 11.23
C GLU A 130 3.55 10.54 12.31
N PRO A 131 3.68 9.80 13.43
CA PRO A 131 4.69 10.10 14.42
C PRO A 131 6.11 9.98 13.82
N ALA A 132 7.05 10.74 14.36
CA ALA A 132 8.42 10.84 13.82
C ALA A 132 9.10 9.46 13.63
N TRP A 133 8.87 8.52 14.54
CA TRP A 133 9.45 7.17 14.43
C TRP A 133 8.90 6.40 13.21
N SER A 134 7.62 6.61 12.85
CA SER A 134 6.97 5.97 11.70
C SER A 134 7.52 6.54 10.40
N GLN A 135 7.64 7.87 10.31
CA GLN A 135 8.26 8.54 9.16
C GLN A 135 9.72 8.11 8.97
N GLN A 136 10.51 8.09 10.05
CA GLN A 136 11.90 7.66 10.02
C GLN A 136 12.03 6.21 9.58
N ARG A 137 11.16 5.33 10.07
CA ARG A 137 11.15 3.91 9.68
C ARG A 137 10.88 3.73 8.19
N LEU A 138 9.92 4.48 7.64
CA LEU A 138 9.63 4.45 6.20
C LEU A 138 10.81 4.98 5.39
N HIS A 139 11.39 6.10 5.81
CA HIS A 139 12.58 6.66 5.20
C HIS A 139 13.72 5.63 5.17
N ASP A 140 14.05 5.04 6.31
CA ASP A 140 15.16 4.08 6.42
C ASP A 140 14.93 2.85 5.53
N LEU A 141 13.70 2.34 5.47
CA LEU A 141 13.36 1.23 4.58
C LEU A 141 13.56 1.60 3.11
N LEU A 142 13.07 2.77 2.69
CA LEU A 142 13.15 3.22 1.30
C LEU A 142 14.59 3.49 0.86
N PHE A 143 15.41 4.05 1.74
CA PHE A 143 16.83 4.39 1.45
C PHE A 143 17.82 3.27 1.79
N GLY A 144 17.33 2.11 2.22
CA GLY A 144 18.17 0.95 2.50
C GLY A 144 19.00 1.05 3.79
N HIS A 145 18.57 1.91 4.71
CA HIS A 145 19.17 1.99 6.04
C HIS A 145 18.66 0.84 6.94
N PRO A 146 19.38 0.50 8.03
CA PRO A 146 18.90 -0.48 8.99
C PRO A 146 17.57 -0.05 9.61
N VAL A 147 16.59 -0.94 9.59
CA VAL A 147 15.25 -0.71 10.16
C VAL A 147 15.14 -1.44 11.50
N ALA A 148 14.84 -0.71 12.56
CA ALA A 148 14.65 -1.27 13.90
C ALA A 148 13.50 -2.29 13.94
N SER A 149 13.62 -3.30 14.81
CA SER A 149 12.53 -4.25 15.05
C SER A 149 11.33 -3.55 15.70
N LEU A 150 10.14 -4.04 15.42
CA LEU A 150 8.93 -3.66 16.15
C LEU A 150 8.74 -4.62 17.33
N GLU A 151 8.30 -4.08 18.46
CA GLU A 151 7.97 -4.85 19.64
C GLU A 151 6.45 -4.98 19.78
N GLY A 152 6.00 -6.07 20.41
CA GLY A 152 4.58 -6.33 20.62
C GLY A 152 4.35 -7.35 21.74
N THR A 153 3.09 -7.54 22.12
CA THR A 153 2.68 -8.52 23.12
C THR A 153 2.48 -9.89 22.48
N GLY A 154 3.28 -10.87 22.90
CA GLY A 154 3.14 -12.26 22.45
C GLY A 154 2.03 -12.99 23.19
N TRP A 155 1.09 -13.59 22.47
CA TRP A 155 0.07 -14.47 23.05
C TRP A 155 0.55 -15.93 23.11
N ILE A 156 1.32 -16.35 22.12
CA ILE A 156 1.90 -17.69 22.04
C ILE A 156 3.42 -17.55 21.89
N ARG A 157 4.17 -18.30 22.68
CA ARG A 157 5.62 -18.32 22.59
C ARG A 157 6.07 -19.08 21.35
N GLY A 158 7.08 -18.55 20.65
CA GLY A 158 7.65 -19.19 19.49
C GLY A 158 8.62 -18.29 18.76
N LYS A 159 9.30 -18.86 17.76
CA LYS A 159 10.16 -18.15 16.83
C LYS A 159 9.90 -18.72 15.45
N VAL A 160 9.57 -17.86 14.51
CA VAL A 160 9.35 -18.22 13.11
C VAL A 160 10.16 -17.29 12.20
N ASN A 161 10.41 -17.76 10.98
CA ASN A 161 11.08 -16.98 9.96
C ASN A 161 10.34 -17.18 8.64
N GLY A 162 10.11 -16.10 7.89
CA GLY A 162 9.39 -16.14 6.61
C GLY A 162 9.20 -14.76 6.02
N PRO A 163 8.69 -14.68 4.78
CA PRO A 163 8.30 -13.42 4.17
C PRO A 163 7.25 -12.70 5.02
N LEU A 164 7.44 -11.39 5.24
CA LEU A 164 6.44 -10.56 5.91
C LEU A 164 5.40 -10.09 4.90
N VAL A 165 4.14 -10.39 5.16
CA VAL A 165 3.00 -9.94 4.35
C VAL A 165 2.01 -9.20 5.24
N THR A 166 1.79 -7.93 4.95
CA THR A 166 0.86 -7.09 5.69
C THR A 166 -0.35 -6.75 4.84
N VAL A 167 -1.55 -6.93 5.38
CA VAL A 167 -2.80 -6.72 4.65
C VAL A 167 -3.86 -6.06 5.53
N ASN A 168 -4.75 -5.28 4.91
CA ASN A 168 -6.06 -5.00 5.48
C ASN A 168 -6.93 -6.25 5.29
N LEU A 169 -7.51 -6.77 6.39
CA LEU A 169 -8.24 -8.03 6.40
C LEU A 169 -9.47 -8.00 5.49
N THR A 170 -10.25 -6.94 5.59
CA THR A 170 -11.47 -6.76 4.79
C THR A 170 -11.13 -6.75 3.29
N VAL A 171 -10.15 -5.97 2.87
CA VAL A 171 -9.76 -5.85 1.47
C VAL A 171 -9.18 -7.16 0.95
N ALA A 172 -8.26 -7.78 1.68
CA ALA A 172 -7.66 -9.04 1.27
C ALA A 172 -8.69 -10.17 1.21
N SER A 173 -9.69 -10.19 2.12
CA SER A 173 -10.80 -11.17 2.08
C SER A 173 -11.62 -11.08 0.80
N HIS A 174 -11.77 -9.89 0.20
CA HIS A 174 -12.46 -9.73 -1.08
C HIS A 174 -11.65 -10.22 -2.29
N LEU A 175 -10.35 -10.41 -2.14
CA LEU A 175 -9.49 -10.96 -3.21
C LEU A 175 -9.37 -12.48 -3.14
N LEU A 176 -9.80 -13.09 -2.03
CA LEU A 176 -9.66 -14.53 -1.80
C LEU A 176 -10.33 -15.34 -2.92
N GLY A 177 -9.58 -16.30 -3.48
CA GLY A 177 -10.02 -17.06 -4.64
C GLY A 177 -9.81 -16.38 -6.00
N SER A 178 -9.32 -15.15 -6.04
CA SER A 178 -8.92 -14.48 -7.27
C SER A 178 -7.43 -14.70 -7.58
N ARG A 179 -7.03 -14.48 -8.84
CA ARG A 179 -5.62 -14.50 -9.26
C ARG A 179 -4.75 -13.42 -8.61
N HIS A 180 -5.38 -12.45 -7.94
CA HIS A 180 -4.72 -11.32 -7.29
C HIS A 180 -4.45 -11.56 -5.80
N PHE A 181 -4.90 -12.68 -5.27
CA PHE A 181 -4.56 -13.09 -3.90
C PHE A 181 -3.21 -13.82 -3.93
N PRO A 182 -2.19 -13.38 -3.16
CA PRO A 182 -0.87 -13.99 -3.19
C PRO A 182 -0.85 -15.35 -2.48
N ASP A 183 0.13 -16.17 -2.80
CA ASP A 183 0.43 -17.37 -2.02
C ASP A 183 1.05 -16.98 -0.68
N LEU A 184 0.36 -17.29 0.42
CA LEU A 184 0.79 -16.96 1.78
C LEU A 184 1.47 -18.10 2.52
N ARG A 185 1.75 -19.24 1.85
CA ARG A 185 2.39 -20.39 2.49
C ARG A 185 3.78 -20.01 3.03
N GLY A 186 3.97 -20.24 4.32
CA GLY A 186 5.23 -19.93 5.00
C GLY A 186 5.44 -18.43 5.28
N ALA A 187 4.47 -17.56 5.00
CA ALA A 187 4.56 -16.15 5.32
C ALA A 187 4.27 -15.88 6.80
N ILE A 188 4.87 -14.80 7.32
CA ILE A 188 4.44 -14.14 8.54
C ILE A 188 3.39 -13.11 8.15
N LEU A 189 2.17 -13.33 8.59
CA LEU A 189 1.03 -12.50 8.23
C LEU A 189 0.77 -11.45 9.29
N VAL A 190 0.75 -10.18 8.89
CA VAL A 190 0.30 -9.06 9.71
C VAL A 190 -1.04 -8.59 9.17
N ILE A 191 -2.03 -8.56 10.04
CA ILE A 191 -3.41 -8.18 9.69
C ILE A 191 -3.75 -6.89 10.43
N GLU A 192 -4.23 -5.90 9.71
CA GLU A 192 -4.86 -4.71 10.27
C GLU A 192 -6.29 -4.57 9.75
N ASP A 193 -7.15 -3.93 10.54
CA ASP A 193 -8.48 -3.49 10.10
C ASP A 193 -8.97 -2.36 11.01
N VAL A 194 -9.95 -1.60 10.56
CA VAL A 194 -10.48 -0.44 11.28
C VAL A 194 -11.99 -0.53 11.42
N GLY A 195 -12.47 -0.51 12.68
CA GLY A 195 -13.89 -0.37 13.00
C GLY A 195 -14.75 -1.62 12.73
N GLU A 196 -14.13 -2.77 12.47
CA GLU A 196 -14.85 -4.02 12.25
C GLU A 196 -15.38 -4.61 13.57
N ALA A 197 -16.63 -5.05 13.56
CA ALA A 197 -17.22 -5.75 14.69
C ALA A 197 -16.56 -7.15 14.85
N PRO A 198 -16.39 -7.66 16.11
CA PRO A 198 -15.71 -8.93 16.36
C PRO A 198 -16.22 -10.10 15.52
N TYR A 199 -17.54 -10.22 15.34
CA TYR A 199 -18.12 -11.30 14.52
C TYR A 199 -17.76 -11.21 13.03
N ARG A 200 -17.45 -9.99 12.52
CA ARG A 200 -16.98 -9.80 11.13
C ARG A 200 -15.56 -10.28 10.96
N LEU A 201 -14.70 -9.96 11.95
CA LEU A 201 -13.32 -10.46 11.98
C LEU A 201 -13.31 -11.99 12.04
N ASP A 202 -14.07 -12.58 12.93
CA ASP A 202 -14.18 -14.04 13.07
C ASP A 202 -14.67 -14.68 11.75
N ARG A 203 -15.68 -14.09 11.10
CA ARG A 203 -16.20 -14.58 9.82
C ARG A 203 -15.14 -14.54 8.72
N MET A 204 -14.39 -13.45 8.61
CA MET A 204 -13.33 -13.32 7.61
C MET A 204 -12.19 -14.31 7.87
N LEU A 205 -11.71 -14.44 9.09
CA LEU A 205 -10.69 -15.40 9.48
C LEU A 205 -11.14 -16.86 9.27
N THR A 206 -12.40 -17.15 9.57
CA THR A 206 -13.01 -18.46 9.28
C THR A 206 -13.04 -18.72 7.77
N HIS A 207 -13.41 -17.73 6.96
CA HIS A 207 -13.39 -17.83 5.51
C HIS A 207 -11.97 -18.13 4.98
N TRP A 208 -10.96 -17.45 5.49
CA TRP A 208 -9.57 -17.70 5.11
C TRP A 208 -9.14 -19.14 5.41
N ARG A 209 -9.46 -19.63 6.63
CA ARG A 209 -9.17 -21.03 7.00
C ARG A 209 -9.88 -22.03 6.11
N LEU A 210 -11.14 -21.79 5.75
CA LEU A 210 -11.90 -22.67 4.84
C LEU A 210 -11.35 -22.64 3.42
N ALA A 211 -10.76 -21.53 3.01
CA ALA A 211 -10.10 -21.38 1.71
C ALA A 211 -8.66 -21.95 1.67
N GLY A 212 -8.13 -22.43 2.79
CA GLY A 212 -6.82 -23.05 2.89
C GLY A 212 -5.65 -22.07 3.07
N VAL A 213 -5.92 -20.89 3.61
CA VAL A 213 -4.91 -19.89 3.97
C VAL A 213 -4.40 -20.11 5.40
#